data_efdac6b28ec19cb5df3bd459b27cf6d8
#
_entry.id   efdac6b28ec19cb5df3bd459b27cf6d8
#
_cell.length_a   1.000
_cell.length_b   1.000
_cell.length_c   1.000
_cell.angle_alpha   90.00
_cell.angle_beta   90.00
_cell.angle_gamma   90.00
#
_symmetry.space_group_name_H-M   'P 1'
#
loop_
_entity.id
_entity.type
_entity.pdbx_description
1 polymer ?
#
loop_
_entity_poly.entity_id
_entity_poly.type
_entity_poly.pdbx_seq_one_letter_code
_entity_poly.pdbx_strand_id
1 'polypeptide(L)'
;GGTVTDNANLWVLGNYSRFIRPGYRRISHTTNQSESLNKLMGSAYVSPDGKRIVAVYVNMGSATGVMLNVDGQSAAKQINLYRTSETENLKHIAGTYTLGQRIMIPKKSVSTFVIDFDSPVTAINGVRTDNDAATQDTNVYSLDGKMVKAQATSLDGLPSGVYVWKG
;
A
#
# COMPACT_ATOMS: atom_id res chain seq x y z
N GLY A 1 0.58 29.90 -28.28
CA GLY A 1 0.17 29.17 -27.07
C GLY A 1 -0.44 27.84 -27.49
N GLY A 2 -0.02 26.73 -26.87
CA GLY A 2 -0.59 25.42 -27.14
C GLY A 2 -1.88 25.21 -26.37
N THR A 3 -2.84 24.50 -26.95
CA THR A 3 -4.05 24.07 -26.25
C THR A 3 -3.74 22.78 -25.50
N VAL A 4 -3.96 22.76 -24.17
CA VAL A 4 -3.89 21.53 -23.39
C VAL A 4 -5.20 20.79 -23.59
N THR A 5 -5.14 19.63 -24.23
CA THR A 5 -6.31 18.76 -24.36
C THR A 5 -6.40 17.89 -23.12
N ASP A 6 -7.55 17.91 -22.46
CA ASP A 6 -7.86 17.03 -21.34
C ASP A 6 -7.89 15.57 -21.84
N ASN A 7 -7.06 14.72 -21.25
CA ASN A 7 -7.02 13.29 -21.57
C ASN A 7 -6.74 12.45 -20.31
N ALA A 8 -7.04 11.16 -20.41
CA ALA A 8 -6.89 10.23 -19.29
C ALA A 8 -5.46 10.17 -18.74
N ASN A 9 -4.43 10.34 -19.56
CA ASN A 9 -3.03 10.30 -19.13
C ASN A 9 -2.69 11.43 -18.16
N LEU A 10 -3.26 12.63 -18.39
CA LEU A 10 -3.09 13.77 -17.48
C LEU A 10 -3.60 13.42 -16.08
N TRP A 11 -4.76 12.78 -16.00
CA TRP A 11 -5.38 12.41 -14.74
C TRP A 11 -4.72 11.20 -14.08
N VAL A 12 -4.21 10.26 -14.88
CA VAL A 12 -3.39 9.15 -14.37
C VAL A 12 -2.11 9.69 -13.71
N LEU A 13 -1.41 10.61 -14.36
CA LEU A 13 -0.24 11.29 -13.76
C LEU A 13 -0.64 12.12 -12.54
N GLY A 14 -1.80 12.74 -12.55
CA GLY A 14 -2.36 13.49 -11.43
C GLY A 14 -2.52 12.67 -10.15
N ASN A 15 -2.79 11.37 -10.27
CA ASN A 15 -2.85 10.45 -9.11
C ASN A 15 -1.53 10.36 -8.35
N TYR A 16 -0.43 10.63 -9.01
CA TYR A 16 0.89 10.71 -8.38
C TYR A 16 1.25 12.16 -8.05
N SER A 17 1.31 13.03 -9.04
CA SER A 17 1.90 14.37 -8.93
C SER A 17 1.14 15.32 -8.00
N ARG A 18 -0.16 15.14 -7.83
CA ARG A 18 -0.97 15.96 -6.92
C ARG A 18 -0.65 15.67 -5.45
N PHE A 19 -0.37 14.42 -5.11
CA PHE A 19 -0.30 13.97 -3.71
C PHE A 19 1.13 13.67 -3.26
N ILE A 20 2.01 13.21 -4.16
CA ILE A 20 3.40 12.92 -3.88
C ILE A 20 4.21 14.16 -4.25
N ARG A 21 4.70 14.87 -3.23
CA ARG A 21 5.40 16.16 -3.39
C ARG A 21 6.91 16.00 -3.16
N PRO A 22 7.73 16.96 -3.54
CA PRO A 22 9.18 16.94 -3.24
C PRO A 22 9.42 16.64 -1.75
N GLY A 23 10.39 15.77 -1.49
CA GLY A 23 10.71 15.30 -0.14
C GLY A 23 9.98 14.01 0.30
N TYR A 24 8.94 13.58 -0.41
CA TYR A 24 8.36 12.25 -0.16
C TYR A 24 9.35 11.15 -0.48
N ARG A 25 9.35 10.11 0.32
CA ARG A 25 10.19 8.93 0.10
C ARG A 25 9.31 7.73 -0.23
N ARG A 26 9.72 6.95 -1.24
CA ARG A 26 9.10 5.66 -1.51
C ARG A 26 9.39 4.73 -0.34
N ILE A 27 8.36 4.02 0.10
CA ILE A 27 8.45 3.01 1.15
C ILE A 27 8.15 1.63 0.58
N SER A 28 8.52 0.60 1.32
CA SER A 28 8.20 -0.78 0.95
C SER A 28 6.69 -0.94 0.82
N HIS A 29 6.26 -1.65 -0.19
CA HIS A 29 4.89 -2.05 -0.42
C HIS A 29 4.89 -3.54 -0.70
N THR A 30 4.10 -4.28 0.04
CA THR A 30 3.93 -5.72 -0.14
C THR A 30 2.47 -6.05 -0.38
N THR A 31 2.21 -7.03 -1.21
CA THR A 31 0.88 -7.55 -1.50
C THR A 31 0.90 -9.06 -1.37
N ASN A 32 -0.20 -9.65 -0.96
CA ASN A 32 -0.36 -11.10 -0.90
C ASN A 32 -0.61 -11.74 -2.27
N GLN A 33 -0.68 -10.94 -3.33
CA GLN A 33 -0.79 -11.41 -4.71
C GLN A 33 0.43 -11.02 -5.53
N SER A 34 0.75 -11.84 -6.52
CA SER A 34 1.80 -11.49 -7.49
C SER A 34 1.37 -10.27 -8.30
N GLU A 35 2.18 -9.23 -8.27
CA GLU A 35 2.00 -8.06 -9.13
C GLU A 35 2.33 -8.41 -10.58
N SER A 36 1.52 -7.89 -11.49
CA SER A 36 1.80 -8.00 -12.92
C SER A 36 1.12 -6.85 -13.67
N LEU A 37 1.60 -6.57 -14.88
CA LEU A 37 1.05 -5.51 -15.74
C LEU A 37 -0.44 -5.70 -16.06
N ASN A 38 -0.97 -6.91 -15.95
CA ASN A 38 -2.36 -7.25 -16.22
C ASN A 38 -3.21 -7.40 -14.95
N LYS A 39 -2.66 -7.03 -13.79
CA LYS A 39 -3.31 -7.14 -12.48
C LYS A 39 -3.21 -5.83 -11.71
N LEU A 40 -3.39 -5.92 -10.42
CA LEU A 40 -3.17 -4.80 -9.50
C LEU A 40 -1.68 -4.63 -9.25
N MET A 41 -1.20 -3.40 -9.38
CA MET A 41 0.14 -2.98 -8.98
C MET A 41 0.03 -1.82 -8.00
N GLY A 42 0.91 -1.78 -7.01
CA GLY A 42 0.90 -0.75 -5.98
C GLY A 42 2.24 -0.09 -5.75
N SER A 43 2.19 1.12 -5.22
CA SER A 43 3.36 1.82 -4.69
C SER A 43 2.95 2.73 -3.54
N ALA A 44 3.84 2.93 -2.57
CA ALA A 44 3.56 3.74 -1.40
C ALA A 44 4.69 4.72 -1.11
N TYR A 45 4.32 5.88 -0.60
CA TYR A 45 5.22 7.00 -0.33
C TYR A 45 4.85 7.65 1.00
N VAL A 46 5.85 8.08 1.75
CA VAL A 46 5.66 8.76 3.04
C VAL A 46 6.13 10.20 2.94
N SER A 47 5.40 11.10 3.58
CA SER A 47 5.75 12.51 3.71
C SER A 47 7.02 12.72 4.55
N PRO A 48 7.74 13.85 4.40
CA PRO A 48 8.95 14.13 5.18
C PRO A 48 8.75 14.12 6.68
N ASP A 49 7.57 14.54 7.17
CA ASP A 49 7.20 14.55 8.58
C ASP A 49 6.69 13.19 9.09
N GLY A 50 6.58 12.19 8.20
CA GLY A 50 6.11 10.85 8.53
C GLY A 50 4.61 10.74 8.82
N LYS A 51 3.83 11.83 8.72
CA LYS A 51 2.42 11.84 9.12
C LYS A 51 1.43 11.53 8.00
N ARG A 52 1.92 11.40 6.78
CA ARG A 52 1.08 11.07 5.62
C ARG A 52 1.71 9.96 4.80
N ILE A 53 0.90 8.97 4.45
CA ILE A 53 1.23 7.97 3.44
C ILE A 53 0.33 8.18 2.23
N VAL A 54 0.93 8.13 1.04
CA VAL A 54 0.20 8.11 -0.23
C VAL A 54 0.43 6.76 -0.87
N ALA A 55 -0.63 5.98 -1.03
CA ALA A 55 -0.59 4.68 -1.70
C ALA A 55 -1.34 4.77 -3.03
N VAL A 56 -0.69 4.41 -4.12
CA VAL A 56 -1.26 4.46 -5.47
C VAL A 56 -1.35 3.06 -6.04
N TYR A 57 -2.54 2.69 -6.48
CA TYR A 57 -2.84 1.39 -7.08
C TYR A 57 -3.29 1.56 -8.52
N VAL A 58 -2.63 0.85 -9.41
CA VAL A 58 -3.00 0.74 -10.83
C VAL A 58 -3.61 -0.64 -11.03
N ASN A 59 -4.88 -0.70 -11.39
CA ASN A 59 -5.58 -1.94 -11.66
C ASN A 59 -5.89 -2.08 -13.15
N MET A 60 -5.13 -2.91 -13.84
CA MET A 60 -5.38 -3.26 -15.25
C MET A 60 -6.19 -4.55 -15.40
N GLY A 61 -6.39 -5.28 -14.32
CA GLY A 61 -7.16 -6.52 -14.27
C GLY A 61 -8.64 -6.33 -13.92
N SER A 62 -9.24 -7.36 -13.38
CA SER A 62 -10.63 -7.35 -12.86
C SER A 62 -10.75 -6.46 -11.62
N ALA A 63 -11.97 -6.05 -11.29
CA ALA A 63 -12.23 -5.34 -10.05
C ALA A 63 -11.75 -6.17 -8.85
N THR A 64 -10.98 -5.54 -7.96
CA THR A 64 -10.26 -6.22 -6.88
C THR A 64 -10.48 -5.49 -5.57
N GLY A 65 -10.77 -6.23 -4.49
CA GLY A 65 -10.81 -5.69 -3.14
C GLY A 65 -9.41 -5.58 -2.55
N VAL A 66 -9.10 -4.44 -1.94
CA VAL A 66 -7.86 -4.22 -1.20
C VAL A 66 -8.17 -3.88 0.25
N MET A 67 -7.31 -4.33 1.16
CA MET A 67 -7.29 -3.91 2.56
C MET A 67 -5.94 -3.26 2.83
N LEU A 68 -5.96 -2.01 3.26
CA LEU A 68 -4.76 -1.25 3.56
C LEU A 68 -4.35 -1.50 5.00
N ASN A 69 -3.16 -2.02 5.19
CA ASN A 69 -2.54 -2.17 6.51
C ASN A 69 -1.22 -1.40 6.53
N VAL A 70 -0.95 -0.71 7.62
CA VAL A 70 0.29 0.04 7.83
C VAL A 70 0.94 -0.51 9.10
N ASP A 71 2.15 -1.03 8.97
CA ASP A 71 2.86 -1.66 10.08
C ASP A 71 2.99 -0.69 11.26
N GLY A 72 2.66 -1.18 12.45
CA GLY A 72 2.69 -0.39 13.68
C GLY A 72 1.53 0.61 13.85
N GLN A 73 0.54 0.61 12.95
CA GLN A 73 -0.63 1.48 13.04
C GLN A 73 -1.92 0.66 13.06
N SER A 74 -2.73 0.84 14.10
CA SER A 74 -4.05 0.22 14.20
C SER A 74 -5.16 1.07 13.58
N ALA A 75 -4.95 2.38 13.46
CA ALA A 75 -5.91 3.31 12.88
C ALA A 75 -5.21 4.46 12.17
N ALA A 76 -5.85 5.01 11.17
CA ALA A 76 -5.50 6.28 10.55
C ALA A 76 -6.41 7.39 11.10
N LYS A 77 -5.91 8.62 11.13
CA LYS A 77 -6.73 9.81 11.43
C LYS A 77 -7.79 10.02 10.35
N GLN A 78 -7.39 9.88 9.10
CA GLN A 78 -8.25 10.05 7.93
C GLN A 78 -7.66 9.31 6.74
N ILE A 79 -8.54 8.72 5.91
CA ILE A 79 -8.18 8.16 4.61
C ILE A 79 -9.08 8.80 3.55
N ASN A 80 -8.46 9.43 2.57
CA ASN A 80 -9.15 9.96 1.39
C ASN A 80 -8.80 9.12 0.17
N LEU A 81 -9.81 8.79 -0.64
CA LEU A 81 -9.65 8.05 -1.89
C LEU A 81 -9.90 8.97 -3.08
N TYR A 82 -8.97 8.98 -4.01
CA TYR A 82 -9.11 9.63 -5.32
C TYR A 82 -8.97 8.59 -6.42
N ARG A 83 -9.71 8.76 -7.51
CA ARG A 83 -9.71 7.78 -8.59
C ARG A 83 -9.75 8.40 -9.97
N THR A 84 -9.01 7.79 -10.88
CA THR A 84 -9.13 7.98 -12.32
C THR A 84 -9.55 6.66 -12.95
N SER A 85 -10.58 6.69 -13.76
CA SER A 85 -11.10 5.55 -14.51
C SER A 85 -11.61 6.03 -15.87
N GLU A 86 -12.31 5.20 -16.59
CA GLU A 86 -12.93 5.58 -17.87
C GLU A 86 -13.92 6.76 -17.71
N THR A 87 -14.55 6.90 -16.54
CA THR A 87 -15.59 7.90 -16.25
C THR A 87 -15.22 8.86 -15.12
N GLU A 88 -14.02 8.77 -14.57
CA GLU A 88 -13.60 9.55 -13.40
C GLU A 88 -12.21 10.15 -13.64
N ASN A 89 -12.11 11.45 -13.46
CA ASN A 89 -10.89 12.23 -13.65
C ASN A 89 -10.38 12.74 -12.30
N LEU A 90 -9.51 11.97 -11.64
CA LEU A 90 -8.96 12.26 -10.31
C LEU A 90 -10.06 12.64 -9.30
N LYS A 91 -11.18 11.95 -9.39
CA LYS A 91 -12.38 12.20 -8.59
C LYS A 91 -12.16 11.81 -7.15
N HIS A 92 -12.50 12.68 -6.21
CA HIS A 92 -12.60 12.31 -4.80
C HIS A 92 -13.80 11.38 -4.60
N ILE A 93 -13.55 10.20 -4.10
CA ILE A 93 -14.58 9.19 -3.83
C ILE A 93 -15.03 9.38 -2.38
N ALA A 94 -16.24 9.91 -2.22
CA ALA A 94 -16.81 10.12 -0.91
C ALA A 94 -16.99 8.81 -0.14
N GLY A 95 -16.70 8.83 1.16
CA GLY A 95 -16.81 7.67 2.04
C GLY A 95 -15.93 7.83 3.27
N THR A 96 -16.22 7.03 4.29
CA THR A 96 -15.35 6.87 5.44
C THR A 96 -14.56 5.58 5.25
N TYR A 97 -13.25 5.69 5.22
CA TYR A 97 -12.35 4.56 5.01
C TYR A 97 -11.48 4.36 6.25
N THR A 98 -11.22 3.10 6.59
CA THR A 98 -10.37 2.71 7.73
C THR A 98 -9.30 1.72 7.29
N LEU A 99 -8.22 1.61 8.07
CA LEU A 99 -7.25 0.53 7.89
C LEU A 99 -7.95 -0.82 8.10
N GLY A 100 -7.53 -1.85 7.36
CA GLY A 100 -8.14 -3.18 7.42
C GLY A 100 -9.52 -3.30 6.75
N GLN A 101 -10.12 -2.20 6.31
CA GLN A 101 -11.38 -2.23 5.56
C GLN A 101 -11.15 -2.71 4.13
N ARG A 102 -12.02 -3.58 3.64
CA ARG A 102 -12.02 -3.98 2.22
C ARG A 102 -12.60 -2.87 1.36
N ILE A 103 -11.81 -2.37 0.42
CA ILE A 103 -12.16 -1.29 -0.50
C ILE A 103 -12.02 -1.83 -1.93
N MET A 104 -13.07 -1.67 -2.74
CA MET A 104 -13.05 -2.14 -4.12
C MET A 104 -12.33 -1.16 -5.04
N ILE A 105 -11.33 -1.66 -5.78
CA ILE A 105 -10.65 -0.95 -6.86
C ILE A 105 -11.20 -1.48 -8.18
N PRO A 106 -11.88 -0.64 -8.98
CA PRO A 106 -12.46 -1.05 -10.26
C PRO A 106 -11.38 -1.49 -11.25
N LYS A 107 -11.80 -2.26 -12.26
CA LYS A 107 -10.96 -2.57 -13.41
C LYS A 107 -10.56 -1.28 -14.16
N LYS A 108 -9.40 -1.28 -14.81
CA LYS A 108 -8.90 -0.16 -15.63
C LYS A 108 -8.98 1.18 -14.90
N SER A 109 -8.44 1.22 -13.68
CA SER A 109 -8.44 2.42 -12.85
C SER A 109 -7.12 2.64 -12.14
N VAL A 110 -6.88 3.90 -11.78
CA VAL A 110 -5.82 4.30 -10.85
C VAL A 110 -6.50 4.87 -9.61
N SER A 111 -6.19 4.32 -8.45
CA SER A 111 -6.77 4.72 -7.17
C SER A 111 -5.65 5.18 -6.22
N THR A 112 -5.79 6.38 -5.68
CA THR A 112 -4.84 6.98 -4.74
C THR A 112 -5.48 7.11 -3.37
N PHE A 113 -4.88 6.49 -2.38
CA PHE A 113 -5.23 6.64 -0.97
C PHE A 113 -4.28 7.62 -0.32
N VAL A 114 -4.83 8.68 0.24
CA VAL A 114 -4.10 9.64 1.08
C VAL A 114 -4.47 9.33 2.52
N ILE A 115 -3.50 8.81 3.26
CA ILE A 115 -3.68 8.28 4.62
C ILE A 115 -2.95 9.21 5.59
N ASP A 116 -3.69 9.89 6.44
CA ASP A 116 -3.15 10.81 7.44
C ASP A 116 -3.13 10.16 8.83
N PHE A 117 -2.09 10.47 9.60
CA PHE A 117 -1.87 10.01 10.98
C PHE A 117 -1.66 11.20 11.92
N ASP A 118 -2.05 11.06 13.18
CA ASP A 118 -1.81 12.09 14.21
C ASP A 118 -0.33 12.18 14.62
N SER A 119 0.37 11.05 14.58
CA SER A 119 1.80 10.94 14.90
C SER A 119 2.59 10.37 13.70
N PRO A 120 3.90 10.67 13.61
CA PRO A 120 4.73 10.08 12.57
C PRO A 120 4.72 8.55 12.62
N VAL A 121 4.64 7.94 11.45
CA VAL A 121 4.78 6.49 11.29
C VAL A 121 6.26 6.13 11.46
N THR A 122 6.63 5.55 12.58
CA THR A 122 8.03 5.32 12.98
C THR A 122 8.61 4.01 12.47
N ALA A 123 7.77 3.00 12.23
CA ALA A 123 8.19 1.70 11.71
C ALA A 123 7.69 1.55 10.27
N ILE A 124 8.42 2.16 9.31
CA ILE A 124 8.03 2.07 7.91
C ILE A 124 8.61 0.78 7.32
N ASN A 125 8.06 -0.35 7.70
CA ASN A 125 8.30 -1.62 6.99
C ASN A 125 7.39 -1.77 5.76
N GLY A 126 6.44 -0.86 5.56
CA GLY A 126 5.67 -0.76 4.33
C GLY A 126 4.15 -0.71 4.51
N VAL A 127 3.48 -0.50 3.40
CA VAL A 127 2.02 -0.69 3.26
C VAL A 127 1.79 -2.10 2.76
N ARG A 128 0.96 -2.86 3.46
CA ARG A 128 0.54 -4.21 3.04
C ARG A 128 -0.86 -4.14 2.42
N THR A 129 -1.03 -4.86 1.35
CA THR A 129 -2.34 -5.05 0.73
C THR A 129 -2.69 -6.52 0.81
N ASP A 130 -3.65 -6.87 1.66
CA ASP A 130 -4.14 -8.23 1.79
C ASP A 130 -5.48 -8.34 1.07
N ASN A 131 -5.60 -9.27 0.15
CA ASN A 131 -6.84 -9.51 -0.60
C ASN A 131 -7.72 -10.60 0.03
N ASP A 132 -7.16 -11.38 0.95
CA ASP A 132 -7.87 -12.35 1.79
C ASP A 132 -7.08 -12.52 3.08
N ALA A 133 -7.72 -13.06 4.13
CA ALA A 133 -7.09 -13.37 5.40
C ALA A 133 -5.96 -14.40 5.20
N ALA A 134 -4.80 -13.91 4.75
CA ALA A 134 -3.61 -14.72 4.71
C ALA A 134 -3.11 -14.90 6.14
N THR A 135 -2.98 -16.13 6.59
CA THR A 135 -2.24 -16.51 7.78
C THR A 135 -0.87 -15.82 7.72
N GLN A 136 -0.56 -14.99 8.71
CA GLN A 136 0.79 -14.43 8.86
C GLN A 136 1.78 -15.60 8.84
N ASP A 137 2.76 -15.54 7.92
CA ASP A 137 3.88 -16.47 7.95
C ASP A 137 4.83 -16.04 9.08
N THR A 138 4.59 -16.58 10.27
CA THR A 138 5.39 -16.35 11.48
C THR A 138 6.58 -17.29 11.57
N ASN A 139 6.99 -17.91 10.46
CA ASN A 139 8.12 -18.82 10.44
C ASN A 139 9.45 -18.05 10.51
N VAL A 140 10.41 -18.65 11.20
CA VAL A 140 11.79 -18.15 11.29
C VAL A 140 12.68 -18.98 10.36
N TYR A 141 13.49 -18.29 9.57
CA TYR A 141 14.41 -18.90 8.60
C TYR A 141 15.86 -18.50 8.93
N SER A 142 16.78 -19.41 8.71
CA SER A 142 18.21 -19.11 8.69
C SER A 142 18.60 -18.37 7.40
N LEU A 143 19.79 -17.77 7.37
CA LEU A 143 20.25 -16.98 6.21
C LEU A 143 20.35 -17.78 4.91
N ASP A 144 20.51 -19.10 4.99
CA ASP A 144 20.51 -20.02 3.84
C ASP A 144 19.09 -20.42 3.39
N GLY A 145 18.04 -19.81 3.99
CA GLY A 145 16.65 -20.02 3.62
C GLY A 145 15.99 -21.25 4.24
N LYS A 146 16.66 -21.96 5.15
CA LYS A 146 16.09 -23.11 5.84
C LYS A 146 15.17 -22.67 6.98
N MET A 147 13.95 -23.17 7.02
CA MET A 147 13.02 -22.91 8.13
C MET A 147 13.55 -23.56 9.41
N VAL A 148 13.77 -22.77 10.45
CA VAL A 148 14.30 -23.21 11.75
C VAL A 148 13.27 -23.22 12.86
N LYS A 149 12.19 -22.45 12.71
CA LYS A 149 11.07 -22.43 13.65
C LYS A 149 9.78 -22.07 12.92
N ALA A 150 8.75 -22.88 13.07
CA ALA A 150 7.43 -22.62 12.50
C ALA A 150 6.55 -21.87 13.50
N GLN A 151 5.68 -20.99 13.02
CA GLN A 151 4.68 -20.26 13.80
C GLN A 151 5.29 -19.59 15.07
N ALA A 152 6.42 -18.95 14.92
CA ALA A 152 7.17 -18.38 16.04
C ALA A 152 6.52 -17.11 16.56
N THR A 153 6.34 -17.00 17.87
CA THR A 153 5.95 -15.79 18.58
C THR A 153 7.15 -15.09 19.22
N SER A 154 8.29 -15.73 19.27
CA SER A 154 9.57 -15.20 19.75
C SER A 154 10.74 -15.96 19.14
N LEU A 155 11.95 -15.42 19.24
CA LEU A 155 13.21 -16.09 18.84
C LEU A 155 13.80 -16.95 19.95
N ASP A 156 13.14 -17.07 21.11
CA ASP A 156 13.63 -17.84 22.24
C ASP A 156 13.81 -19.32 21.89
N GLY A 157 14.87 -19.91 22.40
CA GLY A 157 15.21 -21.31 22.17
C GLY A 157 15.92 -21.60 20.86
N LEU A 158 16.24 -20.60 20.04
CA LEU A 158 17.11 -20.76 18.88
C LEU A 158 18.60 -20.61 19.29
N PRO A 159 19.52 -21.36 18.65
CA PRO A 159 20.96 -21.15 18.85
C PRO A 159 21.36 -19.71 18.49
N SER A 160 22.49 -19.23 19.02
CA SER A 160 23.01 -17.92 18.65
C SER A 160 23.28 -17.87 17.15
N GLY A 161 22.67 -16.90 16.43
CA GLY A 161 22.76 -16.79 14.98
C GLY A 161 21.97 -15.60 14.42
N VAL A 162 22.04 -15.41 13.11
CA VAL A 162 21.25 -14.40 12.38
C VAL A 162 20.10 -15.12 11.69
N TYR A 163 18.88 -14.61 11.90
CA TYR A 163 17.65 -15.20 11.38
C TYR A 163 16.81 -14.18 10.65
N VAL A 164 16.02 -14.63 9.69
CA VAL A 164 14.97 -13.84 9.03
C VAL A 164 13.64 -14.26 9.63
N TRP A 165 12.96 -13.33 10.26
CA TRP A 165 11.66 -13.55 10.88
C TRP A 165 10.69 -12.49 10.39
N LYS A 166 9.54 -12.95 9.89
CA LYS A 166 8.40 -12.12 9.53
C LYS A 166 7.34 -12.31 10.64
N GLY A 167 7.41 -11.52 11.66
CA GLY A 167 6.41 -11.43 12.72
C GLY A 167 5.51 -10.23 12.53
#